data_8d0908a0e92dd3b2b7abca8e5a765fd9
#
_entry.id   8d0908a0e92dd3b2b7abca8e5a765fd9
#
_cell.length_a   1.000
_cell.length_b   1.000
_cell.length_c   1.000
_cell.angle_alpha   90.00
_cell.angle_beta   90.00
_cell.angle_gamma   90.00
#
_symmetry.space_group_name_H-M   'P 1'
#
loop_
_entity.id
_entity.type
_entity.pdbx_description
1 polymer ?
#
loop_
_entity_poly.entity_id
_entity_poly.type
_entity_poly.pdbx_seq_one_letter_code
_entity_poly.pdbx_strand_id
1 'polypeptide(L)'
;MSSSLVETIDVKAPVAITWALWSDVTQWPKFLSHVQRVDPIDERRFAWQLSLPGADKNFVAELTEVVTENRIAWKTVEGVHHAGVVTFHRIDASTSRVALQIEYDPQGFIERVGALTNLDSVLANYDLGEFQKLAELTAESGGTRDA
;
A
#
# COMPACT_ATOMS: atom_id res chain seq x y z
N MET A 1 12.48 18.77 -1.60
CA MET A 1 13.07 17.62 -2.29
C MET A 1 12.30 16.37 -1.94
N SER A 2 11.93 15.56 -2.91
CA SER A 2 11.20 14.34 -2.65
C SER A 2 12.07 13.11 -2.87
N SER A 3 11.69 12.02 -2.24
CA SER A 3 12.32 10.72 -2.43
C SER A 3 11.27 9.76 -2.95
N SER A 4 11.71 8.72 -3.63
CA SER A 4 10.80 7.69 -4.11
C SER A 4 11.38 6.31 -3.85
N LEU A 5 10.49 5.34 -3.76
CA LEU A 5 10.88 3.93 -3.69
C LEU A 5 9.95 3.13 -4.59
N VAL A 6 10.44 2.01 -5.08
CA VAL A 6 9.66 1.07 -5.88
C VAL A 6 9.98 -0.33 -5.37
N GLU A 7 8.97 -1.07 -4.98
CA GLU A 7 9.12 -2.46 -4.56
C GLU A 7 8.08 -3.31 -5.26
N THR A 8 8.44 -4.52 -5.62
CA THR A 8 7.59 -5.41 -6.39
C THR A 8 7.56 -6.79 -5.74
N ILE A 9 6.41 -7.45 -5.81
CA ILE A 9 6.28 -8.81 -5.31
C ILE A 9 5.37 -9.63 -6.21
N ASP A 10 5.73 -10.90 -6.40
CA ASP A 10 4.89 -11.85 -7.10
C ASP A 10 4.09 -12.63 -6.07
N VAL A 11 2.81 -12.80 -6.33
CA VAL A 11 1.85 -13.37 -5.38
C VAL A 11 1.14 -14.54 -6.05
N LYS A 12 1.06 -15.66 -5.35
CA LYS A 12 0.33 -16.85 -5.84
C LYS A 12 -1.16 -16.67 -5.57
N ALA A 13 -1.73 -15.68 -6.21
CA ALA A 13 -3.15 -15.36 -6.16
C ALA A 13 -3.53 -14.67 -7.46
N PRO A 14 -4.75 -14.92 -7.97
CA PRO A 14 -5.23 -14.23 -9.15
C PRO A 14 -5.25 -12.71 -8.95
N VAL A 15 -5.10 -11.97 -10.03
CA VAL A 15 -5.09 -10.50 -9.96
C VAL A 15 -6.38 -9.96 -9.35
N ALA A 16 -7.50 -10.65 -9.54
CA ALA A 16 -8.76 -10.23 -8.94
C ALA A 16 -8.70 -10.21 -7.42
N ILE A 17 -7.96 -11.13 -6.82
CA ILE A 17 -7.82 -11.18 -5.36
C ILE A 17 -6.86 -10.12 -4.86
N THR A 18 -5.70 -9.96 -5.51
CA THR A 18 -4.76 -8.92 -5.10
C THR A 18 -5.39 -7.54 -5.27
N TRP A 19 -6.13 -7.34 -6.34
CA TRP A 19 -6.89 -6.10 -6.54
C TRP A 19 -7.91 -5.88 -5.42
N ALA A 20 -8.71 -6.91 -5.10
CA ALA A 20 -9.77 -6.76 -4.11
C ALA A 20 -9.23 -6.34 -2.75
N LEU A 21 -8.07 -6.88 -2.35
CA LEU A 21 -7.47 -6.54 -1.06
C LEU A 21 -6.96 -5.10 -1.02
N TRP A 22 -6.40 -4.61 -2.12
CA TRP A 22 -5.89 -3.24 -2.17
C TRP A 22 -6.98 -2.21 -2.46
N SER A 23 -8.07 -2.62 -3.12
CA SER A 23 -9.10 -1.66 -3.53
C SER A 23 -9.90 -1.10 -2.36
N ASP A 24 -9.93 -1.81 -1.24
CA ASP A 24 -10.55 -1.29 -0.02
C ASP A 24 -9.45 -0.69 0.86
N VAL A 25 -9.27 0.61 0.75
CA VAL A 25 -8.19 1.33 1.43
C VAL A 25 -8.28 1.20 2.95
N THR A 26 -9.49 1.02 3.49
CA THR A 26 -9.67 0.88 4.93
C THR A 26 -9.09 -0.43 5.47
N GLN A 27 -8.76 -1.39 4.59
CA GLN A 27 -8.15 -2.64 4.98
C GLN A 27 -6.63 -2.60 4.99
N TRP A 28 -6.03 -1.53 4.51
CA TRP A 28 -4.58 -1.42 4.41
C TRP A 28 -3.83 -1.63 5.74
N PRO A 29 -4.37 -1.24 6.90
CA PRO A 29 -3.69 -1.54 8.17
C PRO A 29 -3.45 -3.03 8.42
N LYS A 30 -4.18 -3.91 7.75
CA LYS A 30 -4.01 -5.35 7.92
C LYS A 30 -2.66 -5.86 7.40
N PHE A 31 -2.08 -5.16 6.44
CA PHE A 31 -0.80 -5.60 5.85
C PHE A 31 0.25 -4.49 5.76
N LEU A 32 -0.11 -3.24 6.01
CA LEU A 32 0.87 -2.15 6.06
C LEU A 32 1.15 -1.82 7.52
N SER A 33 2.28 -2.30 8.02
CA SER A 33 2.57 -2.29 9.46
C SER A 33 2.61 -0.90 10.08
N HIS A 34 3.01 0.10 9.31
CA HIS A 34 3.11 1.47 9.82
C HIS A 34 1.83 2.29 9.63
N VAL A 35 0.83 1.74 8.92
CA VAL A 35 -0.46 2.39 8.78
C VAL A 35 -1.36 1.86 9.90
N GLN A 36 -1.62 2.70 10.90
CA GLN A 36 -2.46 2.28 12.04
C GLN A 36 -3.92 2.34 11.71
N ARG A 37 -4.32 3.35 10.94
CA ARG A 37 -5.73 3.62 10.74
C ARG A 37 -5.96 4.39 9.45
N VAL A 38 -7.02 4.04 8.74
CA VAL A 38 -7.48 4.75 7.56
C VAL A 38 -8.98 4.93 7.69
N ASP A 39 -9.44 6.16 7.83
CA ASP A 39 -10.86 6.47 7.99
C ASP A 39 -11.38 7.19 6.76
N PRO A 40 -12.47 6.73 6.16
CA PRO A 40 -13.03 7.41 4.99
C PRO A 40 -13.65 8.75 5.38
N ILE A 41 -13.37 9.78 4.58
CA ILE A 41 -13.99 11.09 4.70
C ILE A 41 -15.10 11.18 3.66
N ASP A 42 -14.83 10.77 2.45
CA ASP A 42 -15.80 10.66 1.37
C ASP A 42 -15.35 9.55 0.41
N GLU A 43 -15.91 9.48 -0.79
CA GLU A 43 -15.62 8.40 -1.72
C GLU A 43 -14.16 8.32 -2.14
N ARG A 44 -13.46 9.45 -2.13
CA ARG A 44 -12.08 9.51 -2.63
C ARG A 44 -11.06 9.97 -1.61
N ARG A 45 -11.49 10.53 -0.47
CA ARG A 45 -10.55 11.05 0.52
C ARG A 45 -10.60 10.24 1.80
N PHE A 46 -9.43 10.01 2.37
CA PHE A 46 -9.26 9.20 3.55
C PHE A 46 -8.29 9.88 4.51
N ALA A 47 -8.60 9.82 5.80
CA ALA A 47 -7.70 10.30 6.84
C ALA A 47 -6.82 9.13 7.27
N TRP A 48 -5.52 9.33 7.23
CA TRP A 48 -4.53 8.30 7.52
C TRP A 48 -3.79 8.62 8.80
N GLN A 49 -3.54 7.60 9.60
CA GLN A 49 -2.67 7.71 10.76
C GLN A 49 -1.53 6.72 10.60
N LEU A 50 -0.31 7.25 10.54
CA LEU A 50 0.89 6.44 10.44
C LEU A 50 1.63 6.45 11.77
N SER A 51 2.20 5.30 12.12
CA SER A 51 3.09 5.19 13.26
C SER A 51 4.46 4.79 12.75
N LEU A 52 5.39 5.74 12.78
CA LEU A 52 6.76 5.54 12.34
C LEU A 52 7.68 5.52 13.55
N PRO A 53 8.87 4.89 13.47
CA PRO A 53 9.81 4.93 14.59
C PRO A 53 10.11 6.37 14.98
N GLY A 54 9.74 6.73 16.21
CA GLY A 54 9.99 8.06 16.75
C GLY A 54 9.03 9.15 16.32
N ALA A 55 8.00 8.84 15.54
CA ALA A 55 7.06 9.87 15.09
C ALA A 55 5.76 9.28 14.57
N ASP A 56 4.66 9.91 14.95
CA ASP A 56 3.35 9.61 14.37
C ASP A 56 3.00 10.71 13.39
N LYS A 57 2.38 10.35 12.28
CA LYS A 57 2.00 11.31 11.25
C LYS A 57 0.54 11.10 10.87
N ASN A 58 -0.16 12.21 10.68
CA ASN A 58 -1.54 12.21 10.21
C ASN A 58 -1.61 13.01 8.93
N PHE A 59 -2.38 12.52 7.97
CA PHE A 59 -2.61 13.27 6.75
C PHE A 59 -3.91 12.82 6.10
N VAL A 60 -4.37 13.61 5.14
CA VAL A 60 -5.52 13.26 4.32
C VAL A 60 -5.02 13.03 2.91
N ALA A 61 -5.36 11.89 2.35
CA ALA A 61 -4.98 11.55 0.99
C ALA A 61 -6.22 11.31 0.15
N GLU A 62 -6.11 11.67 -1.12
CA GLU A 62 -7.17 11.50 -2.10
C GLU A 62 -6.77 10.42 -3.10
N LEU A 63 -7.70 9.55 -3.44
CA LEU A 63 -7.49 8.59 -4.53
C LEU A 63 -7.59 9.36 -5.84
N THR A 64 -6.47 9.45 -6.55
CA THR A 64 -6.42 10.20 -7.80
C THR A 64 -6.76 9.33 -9.01
N GLU A 65 -6.58 8.02 -8.88
CA GLU A 65 -6.88 7.11 -9.97
C GLU A 65 -7.21 5.72 -9.42
N VAL A 66 -8.29 5.14 -9.92
CA VAL A 66 -8.67 3.77 -9.57
C VAL A 66 -9.09 3.09 -10.86
N VAL A 67 -8.29 2.15 -11.33
CA VAL A 67 -8.58 1.38 -12.55
C VAL A 67 -8.58 -0.09 -12.17
N THR A 68 -9.72 -0.72 -12.29
CA THR A 68 -9.94 -2.10 -11.81
C THR A 68 -8.87 -3.06 -12.32
N GLU A 69 -8.26 -3.79 -11.38
CA GLU A 69 -7.23 -4.80 -11.66
C GLU A 69 -6.00 -4.24 -12.39
N ASN A 70 -5.85 -2.92 -12.38
CA ASN A 70 -4.73 -2.25 -13.04
C ASN A 70 -3.94 -1.40 -12.07
N ARG A 71 -4.56 -0.41 -11.44
CA ARG A 71 -3.83 0.46 -10.50
C ARG A 71 -4.72 1.27 -9.59
N ILE A 72 -4.14 1.65 -8.46
CA ILE A 72 -4.73 2.58 -7.50
C ILE A 72 -3.66 3.62 -7.19
N ALA A 73 -3.98 4.89 -7.40
CA ALA A 73 -3.06 5.98 -7.10
C ALA A 73 -3.67 6.94 -6.09
N TRP A 74 -2.82 7.52 -5.25
CA TRP A 74 -3.26 8.44 -4.21
C TRP A 74 -2.23 9.55 -4.02
N LYS A 75 -2.68 10.64 -3.41
CA LYS A 75 -1.84 11.80 -3.14
C LYS A 75 -2.38 12.54 -1.93
N THR A 76 -1.50 13.02 -1.07
CA THR A 76 -1.95 13.82 0.07
C THR A 76 -2.54 15.13 -0.39
N VAL A 77 -3.59 15.57 0.29
CA VAL A 77 -4.21 16.88 0.10
C VAL A 77 -4.05 17.74 1.33
N GLU A 78 -3.77 17.14 2.48
CA GLU A 78 -3.46 17.86 3.71
C GLU A 78 -2.38 17.10 4.45
N GLY A 79 -1.38 17.82 4.95
CA GLY A 79 -0.31 17.24 5.73
C GLY A 79 0.94 17.01 4.93
N VAL A 80 1.76 16.08 5.39
CA VAL A 80 3.04 15.76 4.79
C VAL A 80 2.86 15.20 3.39
N HIS A 81 3.69 15.64 2.45
CA HIS A 81 3.62 15.13 1.09
C HIS A 81 3.87 13.63 1.03
N HIS A 82 2.94 12.92 0.45
CA HIS A 82 3.02 11.48 0.23
C HIS A 82 2.11 11.15 -0.94
N ALA A 83 2.64 10.49 -1.92
CA ALA A 83 1.86 10.05 -3.06
C ALA A 83 2.31 8.65 -3.43
N GLY A 84 1.43 7.87 -4.00
CA GLY A 84 1.80 6.52 -4.37
C GLY A 84 0.91 5.94 -5.43
N VAL A 85 1.36 4.83 -5.97
CA VAL A 85 0.58 4.03 -6.89
C VAL A 85 0.91 2.56 -6.66
N VAL A 86 -0.13 1.74 -6.64
CA VAL A 86 0.00 0.29 -6.64
C VAL A 86 -0.49 -0.18 -7.99
N THR A 87 0.35 -0.90 -8.70
CA THR A 87 -0.02 -1.47 -10.01
C THR A 87 -0.12 -2.98 -9.90
N PHE A 88 -0.97 -3.54 -10.74
CA PHE A 88 -1.30 -4.97 -10.71
C PHE A 88 -1.08 -5.55 -12.10
N HIS A 89 -0.37 -6.67 -12.17
CA HIS A 89 -0.13 -7.38 -13.42
C HIS A 89 -0.56 -8.83 -13.27
N ARG A 90 -1.39 -9.26 -14.19
CA ARG A 90 -1.75 -10.67 -14.26
C ARG A 90 -0.59 -11.43 -14.91
N ILE A 91 0.01 -12.37 -14.16
CA ILE A 91 1.05 -13.23 -14.72
C ILE A 91 0.39 -14.43 -15.39
N ASP A 92 -0.52 -15.07 -14.68
CA ASP A 92 -1.35 -16.14 -15.22
C ASP A 92 -2.64 -16.23 -14.40
N ALA A 93 -3.42 -17.29 -14.61
CA ALA A 93 -4.73 -17.42 -13.95
C ALA A 93 -4.66 -17.49 -12.43
N SER A 94 -3.51 -17.84 -11.87
CA SER A 94 -3.35 -18.05 -10.43
C SER A 94 -2.22 -17.23 -9.81
N THR A 95 -1.57 -16.37 -10.58
CA THR A 95 -0.43 -15.59 -10.12
C THR A 95 -0.52 -14.16 -10.61
N SER A 96 -0.18 -13.22 -9.75
CA SER A 96 -0.16 -11.81 -10.12
C SER A 96 1.08 -11.14 -9.54
N ARG A 97 1.42 -9.98 -10.09
CA ARG A 97 2.53 -9.16 -9.62
C ARG A 97 1.98 -7.83 -9.14
N VAL A 98 2.41 -7.43 -7.96
CA VAL A 98 2.02 -6.15 -7.36
C VAL A 98 3.26 -5.29 -7.23
N ALA A 99 3.21 -4.08 -7.75
CA ALA A 99 4.30 -3.11 -7.63
C ALA A 99 3.80 -1.90 -6.85
N LEU A 100 4.55 -1.53 -5.82
CA LEU A 100 4.25 -0.39 -4.98
C LEU A 100 5.30 0.69 -5.25
N GLN A 101 4.85 1.87 -5.65
CA GLN A 101 5.72 3.02 -5.88
C GLN A 101 5.25 4.16 -5.00
N ILE A 102 6.16 4.69 -4.18
CA ILE A 102 5.83 5.76 -3.25
C ILE A 102 6.77 6.92 -3.45
N GLU A 103 6.21 8.13 -3.42
CA GLU A 103 6.95 9.38 -3.44
C GLU A 103 6.60 10.13 -2.17
N TYR A 104 7.60 10.62 -1.45
CA TYR A 104 7.37 11.28 -0.17
C TYR A 104 8.45 12.33 0.10
N ASP A 105 8.17 13.21 1.06
CA ASP A 105 9.13 14.19 1.55
C ASP A 105 9.84 13.55 2.75
N PRO A 106 11.13 13.19 2.62
CA PRO A 106 11.82 12.52 3.72
C PRO A 106 11.93 13.37 4.98
N GLN A 107 12.04 14.68 4.83
CA GLN A 107 12.15 15.56 5.99
C GLN A 107 10.89 15.58 6.82
N GLY A 108 9.75 15.58 6.16
CA GLY A 108 8.47 15.58 6.86
C GLY A 108 8.03 14.22 7.34
N PHE A 109 8.53 13.16 6.72
CA PHE A 109 8.02 11.80 6.91
C PHE A 109 8.89 10.96 7.85
N ILE A 110 10.20 10.97 7.64
CA ILE A 110 11.12 10.14 8.38
C ILE A 110 12.31 10.93 8.91
N GLU A 111 12.11 12.20 9.23
CA GLU A 111 13.21 13.07 9.66
C GLU A 111 13.96 12.54 10.86
N ARG A 112 13.28 11.87 11.78
CA ARG A 112 13.91 11.35 12.98
C ARG A 112 14.72 10.08 12.74
N VAL A 113 14.49 9.42 11.64
CA VAL A 113 15.22 8.22 11.25
C VAL A 113 15.96 8.44 9.94
N GLY A 114 16.17 9.71 9.57
CA GLY A 114 16.79 10.05 8.30
C GLY A 114 18.19 9.51 8.09
N ALA A 115 18.88 9.14 9.16
CA ALA A 115 20.18 8.51 9.03
C ALA A 115 20.10 7.07 8.54
N LEU A 116 18.89 6.47 8.56
CA LEU A 116 18.68 5.10 8.15
C LEU A 116 18.17 5.10 6.71
N THR A 117 19.09 5.18 5.78
CA THR A 117 18.77 5.44 4.37
C THR A 117 17.92 4.37 3.69
N ASN A 118 17.85 3.16 4.26
CA ASN A 118 17.09 2.06 3.66
C ASN A 118 15.84 1.69 4.44
N LEU A 119 15.46 2.49 5.43
CA LEU A 119 14.32 2.15 6.28
C LEU A 119 13.03 2.01 5.48
N ASP A 120 12.79 2.94 4.56
CA ASP A 120 11.60 2.93 3.74
C ASP A 120 11.50 1.67 2.89
N SER A 121 12.61 1.24 2.28
CA SER A 121 12.62 0.02 1.48
C SER A 121 12.43 -1.22 2.34
N VAL A 122 13.04 -1.25 3.53
CA VAL A 122 12.88 -2.38 4.45
C VAL A 122 11.42 -2.50 4.89
N LEU A 123 10.79 -1.39 5.22
CA LEU A 123 9.38 -1.41 5.61
C LEU A 123 8.48 -1.84 4.46
N ALA A 124 8.74 -1.33 3.26
CA ALA A 124 7.95 -1.70 2.10
C ALA A 124 8.07 -3.19 1.78
N ASN A 125 9.28 -3.72 1.83
CA ASN A 125 9.50 -5.15 1.60
C ASN A 125 8.80 -6.01 2.63
N TYR A 126 8.90 -5.63 3.90
CA TYR A 126 8.21 -6.35 4.95
C TYR A 126 6.69 -6.34 4.74
N ASP A 127 6.15 -5.17 4.44
CA ASP A 127 4.70 -5.01 4.26
C ASP A 127 4.19 -5.77 3.04
N LEU A 128 4.94 -5.77 1.95
CA LEU A 128 4.57 -6.56 0.77
C LEU A 128 4.61 -8.05 1.07
N GLY A 129 5.56 -8.49 1.90
CA GLY A 129 5.60 -9.88 2.35
C GLY A 129 4.37 -10.26 3.17
N GLU A 130 3.92 -9.36 4.04
CA GLU A 130 2.69 -9.59 4.82
C GLU A 130 1.46 -9.59 3.92
N PHE A 131 1.44 -8.70 2.94
CA PHE A 131 0.38 -8.69 1.94
C PHE A 131 0.36 -10.01 1.16
N GLN A 132 1.52 -10.50 0.74
CA GLN A 132 1.63 -11.75 0.02
C GLN A 132 1.01 -12.90 0.80
N LYS A 133 1.31 -12.99 2.10
CA LYS A 133 0.74 -14.03 2.96
C LYS A 133 -0.79 -13.93 3.01
N LEU A 134 -1.29 -12.73 3.21
CA LEU A 134 -2.73 -12.52 3.28
C LEU A 134 -3.42 -12.88 1.98
N ALA A 135 -2.84 -12.44 0.87
CA ALA A 135 -3.42 -12.69 -0.46
C ALA A 135 -3.44 -14.18 -0.79
N GLU A 136 -2.35 -14.88 -0.48
CA GLU A 136 -2.26 -16.31 -0.77
C GLU A 136 -3.21 -17.11 0.09
N LEU A 137 -3.38 -16.73 1.36
CA LEU A 137 -4.37 -17.35 2.23
C LEU A 137 -5.79 -17.08 1.72
N THR A 138 -6.05 -15.87 1.27
CA THR A 138 -7.35 -15.51 0.72
C THR A 138 -7.66 -16.31 -0.54
N ALA A 139 -6.67 -16.49 -1.40
CA ALA A 139 -6.83 -17.27 -2.62
C ALA A 139 -7.16 -18.73 -2.32
N GLU A 140 -6.48 -19.31 -1.35
CA GLU A 140 -6.74 -20.69 -0.95
C GLU A 140 -8.15 -20.87 -0.43
N SER A 141 -8.60 -19.96 0.44
CA SER A 141 -9.93 -20.05 1.03
C SER A 141 -11.03 -19.69 0.04
N GLY A 142 -10.88 -18.54 -0.62
CA GLY A 142 -11.89 -18.00 -1.50
C GLY A 142 -12.07 -18.81 -2.77
N GLY A 143 -10.93 -19.17 -3.38
CA GLY A 143 -10.97 -19.96 -4.60
C GLY A 143 -11.61 -21.32 -4.40
N THR A 144 -11.37 -21.93 -3.26
CA THR A 144 -11.92 -23.22 -2.94
C THR A 144 -13.43 -23.17 -2.79
N ARG A 145 -13.92 -22.13 -2.14
CA ARG A 145 -15.36 -22.01 -1.93
C ARG A 145 -16.13 -21.59 -3.15
N ASP A 146 -15.50 -20.86 -4.01
CA ASP A 146 -16.16 -20.37 -5.21
C ASP A 146 -16.17 -21.39 -6.33
N ALA A 147 -15.48 -22.46 -6.12
CA ALA A 147 -15.42 -23.52 -7.11
C ALA A 147 -16.76 -24.27 -7.22
#